data_24396320309a8ff4ddd69cec2e8265ff
#
_entry.id   24396320309a8ff4ddd69cec2e8265ff
#
_cell.length_a   1.000
_cell.length_b   1.000
_cell.length_c   1.000
_cell.angle_alpha   90.00
_cell.angle_beta   90.00
_cell.angle_gamma   90.00
#
_symmetry.space_group_name_H-M   'P 1'
#
loop_
_entity.id
_entity.type
_entity.pdbx_description
1 polymer ?
#
loop_
_entity_poly.entity_id
_entity_poly.type
_entity_poly.pdbx_seq_one_letter_code
_entity_poly.pdbx_strand_id
1 'polypeptide(L)'
;VDEHLAAVRARLLVLSEAAEAAGEPLRWFEELYAGAARDSDEIPWARMEAMPEMVEWVAAHPEVTGRALVIGCGLGDDAEWLAAAGFDVVAFDLSETCIRWCEERFPSSAVKYSVDDLLEMPPAWMNAFDLVVEIHILQAMPEEIRDVAVARIPPLLVEGGHLLCIGRLLGDRIPTEPSPPWPLTRTWLEGRFSNLDSVLFWNFVRDDTPGIDRYVGTWKR
;
A
#
# COMPACT_ATOMS: atom_id res chain seq x y z
N VAL A 1 -3.10 5.93 -24.61
CA VAL A 1 -3.14 5.72 -23.13
C VAL A 1 -3.67 4.33 -22.82
N ASP A 2 -4.73 3.89 -23.46
CA ASP A 2 -5.37 2.60 -23.16
C ASP A 2 -4.53 1.39 -23.58
N GLU A 3 -3.88 1.42 -24.73
CA GLU A 3 -3.06 0.29 -25.24
C GLU A 3 -1.79 0.09 -24.41
N HIS A 4 -1.12 1.16 -23.99
CA HIS A 4 0.07 1.07 -23.15
C HIS A 4 -0.28 0.48 -21.78
N LEU A 5 -1.29 1.01 -21.10
CA LEU A 5 -1.73 0.49 -19.82
C LEU A 5 -2.18 -0.97 -19.90
N ALA A 6 -2.84 -1.37 -20.99
CA ALA A 6 -3.20 -2.77 -21.24
C ALA A 6 -1.96 -3.66 -21.39
N ALA A 7 -0.92 -3.19 -22.10
CA ALA A 7 0.35 -3.92 -22.24
C ALA A 7 1.08 -4.07 -20.91
N VAL A 8 1.15 -3.01 -20.10
CA VAL A 8 1.75 -3.04 -18.76
C VAL A 8 1.02 -4.03 -17.85
N ARG A 9 -0.31 -4.02 -17.87
CA ARG A 9 -1.13 -4.98 -17.10
C ARG A 9 -0.94 -6.43 -17.58
N ALA A 10 -0.83 -6.67 -18.88
CA ALA A 10 -0.55 -7.99 -19.42
C ALA A 10 0.84 -8.49 -18.97
N ARG A 11 1.84 -7.63 -18.93
CA ARG A 11 3.18 -7.96 -18.41
C ARG A 11 3.12 -8.31 -16.92
N LEU A 12 2.39 -7.52 -16.13
CA LEU A 12 2.20 -7.79 -14.70
C LEU A 12 1.60 -9.17 -14.46
N LEU A 13 0.57 -9.55 -15.24
CA LEU A 13 -0.05 -10.86 -15.14
C LEU A 13 0.97 -11.98 -15.40
N VAL A 14 1.77 -11.86 -16.47
CA VAL A 14 2.81 -12.86 -16.79
C VAL A 14 3.85 -12.97 -15.67
N LEU A 15 4.29 -11.84 -15.10
CA LEU A 15 5.25 -11.84 -14.00
C LEU A 15 4.68 -12.46 -12.72
N SER A 16 3.43 -12.12 -12.36
CA SER A 16 2.79 -12.67 -11.16
C SER A 16 2.53 -14.17 -11.27
N GLU A 17 2.04 -14.66 -12.43
CA GLU A 17 1.85 -16.09 -12.69
C GLU A 17 3.19 -16.86 -12.66
N ALA A 18 4.25 -16.31 -13.24
CA ALA A 18 5.58 -16.93 -13.21
C ALA A 18 6.18 -16.99 -11.81
N ALA A 19 6.01 -15.94 -11.02
CA ALA A 19 6.44 -15.88 -9.62
C ALA A 19 5.67 -16.89 -8.75
N GLU A 20 4.37 -17.01 -8.93
CA GLU A 20 3.52 -17.98 -8.23
C GLU A 20 3.92 -19.41 -8.59
N ALA A 21 4.11 -19.71 -9.87
CA ALA A 21 4.55 -21.03 -10.34
C ALA A 21 5.95 -21.42 -9.82
N ALA A 22 6.81 -20.44 -9.52
CA ALA A 22 8.12 -20.65 -8.91
C ALA A 22 8.09 -20.83 -7.38
N GLY A 23 6.94 -20.63 -6.74
CA GLY A 23 6.80 -20.64 -5.28
C GLY A 23 7.33 -19.37 -4.59
N GLU A 24 7.52 -18.29 -5.34
CA GLU A 24 8.01 -16.99 -4.87
C GLU A 24 7.01 -15.89 -5.24
N PRO A 25 5.76 -15.94 -4.76
CA PRO A 25 4.63 -15.19 -5.29
C PRO A 25 4.72 -13.66 -5.14
N LEU A 26 5.70 -13.14 -4.40
CA LEU A 26 5.94 -11.70 -4.28
C LEU A 26 7.15 -11.21 -5.12
N ARG A 27 7.91 -12.12 -5.76
CA ARG A 27 9.11 -11.78 -6.55
C ARG A 27 8.83 -10.83 -7.71
N TRP A 28 7.64 -10.90 -8.29
CA TRP A 28 7.24 -10.08 -9.42
C TRP A 28 7.27 -8.57 -9.15
N PHE A 29 7.20 -8.13 -7.89
CA PHE A 29 7.35 -6.72 -7.54
C PHE A 29 8.75 -6.21 -7.92
N GLU A 30 9.82 -6.92 -7.50
CA GLU A 30 11.19 -6.57 -7.87
C GLU A 30 11.38 -6.64 -9.39
N GLU A 31 10.88 -7.68 -10.04
CA GLU A 31 11.00 -7.87 -11.50
C GLU A 31 10.31 -6.75 -12.29
N LEU A 32 9.17 -6.25 -11.79
CA LEU A 32 8.44 -5.15 -12.42
C LEU A 32 9.23 -3.83 -12.31
N TYR A 33 9.69 -3.48 -11.10
CA TYR A 33 10.49 -2.26 -10.89
C TYR A 33 11.82 -2.30 -11.65
N ALA A 34 12.51 -3.44 -11.65
CA ALA A 34 13.74 -3.62 -12.40
C ALA A 34 13.52 -3.48 -13.93
N GLY A 35 12.43 -4.08 -14.43
CA GLY A 35 12.07 -4.01 -15.85
C GLY A 35 11.59 -2.64 -16.31
N ALA A 36 11.10 -1.80 -15.41
CA ALA A 36 10.64 -0.43 -15.71
C ALA A 36 11.79 0.54 -16.05
N ALA A 37 13.02 0.21 -15.70
CA ALA A 37 14.22 0.99 -16.03
C ALA A 37 14.10 2.50 -15.69
N ARG A 38 13.45 2.84 -14.57
CA ARG A 38 13.13 4.21 -14.09
C ARG A 38 12.04 4.95 -14.89
N ASP A 39 11.29 4.24 -15.72
CA ASP A 39 10.11 4.80 -16.37
C ASP A 39 8.86 4.54 -15.51
N SER A 40 8.30 5.60 -14.91
CA SER A 40 7.12 5.50 -14.04
C SER A 40 5.86 5.07 -14.79
N ASP A 41 5.79 5.28 -16.12
CA ASP A 41 4.64 4.86 -16.93
C ASP A 41 4.56 3.32 -17.04
N GLU A 42 5.68 2.64 -16.76
CA GLU A 42 5.77 1.18 -16.70
C GLU A 42 5.29 0.59 -15.34
N ILE A 43 4.97 1.44 -14.37
CA ILE A 43 4.46 1.04 -13.05
C ILE A 43 2.96 1.35 -12.95
N PRO A 44 2.06 0.35 -13.01
CA PRO A 44 0.61 0.60 -13.19
C PRO A 44 -0.08 1.36 -12.05
N TRP A 45 0.58 1.45 -10.89
CA TRP A 45 0.08 2.16 -9.70
C TRP A 45 0.82 3.46 -9.41
N ALA A 46 1.88 3.79 -10.17
CA ALA A 46 2.60 5.04 -9.98
C ALA A 46 1.72 6.23 -10.37
N ARG A 47 1.36 7.03 -9.38
CA ARG A 47 0.55 8.24 -9.57
C ARG A 47 1.42 9.47 -9.75
N MET A 48 2.66 9.43 -9.28
CA MET A 48 3.61 10.54 -9.19
C MET A 48 3.07 11.73 -8.36
N GLU A 49 2.15 11.43 -7.48
CA GLU A 49 1.50 12.32 -6.51
C GLU A 49 0.98 11.50 -5.34
N ALA A 50 0.86 12.11 -4.16
CA ALA A 50 0.31 11.46 -2.99
C ALA A 50 -1.17 11.08 -3.19
N MET A 51 -1.59 10.00 -2.51
CA MET A 51 -2.96 9.51 -2.55
C MET A 51 -3.92 10.57 -2.00
N PRO A 52 -4.84 11.12 -2.81
CA PRO A 52 -5.72 12.21 -2.38
C PRO A 52 -6.52 11.88 -1.11
N GLU A 53 -7.01 10.66 -0.99
CA GLU A 53 -7.79 10.24 0.18
C GLU A 53 -6.95 10.19 1.46
N MET A 54 -5.65 9.87 1.37
CA MET A 54 -4.72 9.98 2.49
C MET A 54 -4.50 11.45 2.86
N VAL A 55 -4.28 12.30 1.87
CA VAL A 55 -4.11 13.76 2.06
C VAL A 55 -5.32 14.36 2.76
N GLU A 56 -6.53 14.05 2.27
CA GLU A 56 -7.79 14.52 2.86
C GLU A 56 -7.98 14.00 4.29
N TRP A 57 -7.65 12.72 4.52
CA TRP A 57 -7.75 12.13 5.85
C TRP A 57 -6.81 12.81 6.85
N VAL A 58 -5.55 13.00 6.51
CA VAL A 58 -4.57 13.68 7.37
C VAL A 58 -4.99 15.13 7.65
N ALA A 59 -5.47 15.85 6.64
CA ALA A 59 -5.97 17.22 6.81
C ALA A 59 -7.20 17.30 7.75
N ALA A 60 -8.04 16.26 7.76
CA ALA A 60 -9.20 16.17 8.63
C ALA A 60 -8.86 15.73 10.07
N HIS A 61 -7.65 15.19 10.30
CA HIS A 61 -7.20 14.68 11.60
C HIS A 61 -5.90 15.36 12.07
N PRO A 62 -5.89 16.69 12.28
CA PRO A 62 -4.69 17.45 12.64
C PRO A 62 -4.10 17.06 14.02
N GLU A 63 -4.86 16.32 14.83
CA GLU A 63 -4.40 15.74 16.09
C GLU A 63 -3.49 14.53 15.91
N VAL A 64 -3.53 13.87 14.74
CA VAL A 64 -2.66 12.72 14.43
C VAL A 64 -1.32 13.25 13.93
N THR A 65 -0.30 13.05 14.73
CA THR A 65 1.06 13.52 14.48
C THR A 65 2.05 12.47 14.98
N GLY A 66 3.34 12.70 14.81
CA GLY A 66 4.39 11.84 15.33
C GLY A 66 5.00 10.95 14.27
N ARG A 67 5.13 9.66 14.52
CA ARG A 67 5.86 8.73 13.65
C ARG A 67 4.91 7.98 12.73
N ALA A 68 5.15 8.02 11.43
CA ALA A 68 4.36 7.31 10.43
C ALA A 68 5.14 6.17 9.77
N LEU A 69 4.44 5.08 9.45
CA LEU A 69 4.94 3.99 8.63
C LEU A 69 4.11 3.91 7.34
N VAL A 70 4.80 3.88 6.20
CA VAL A 70 4.18 3.60 4.89
C VAL A 70 4.57 2.20 4.44
N ILE A 71 3.60 1.31 4.37
CA ILE A 71 3.78 -0.08 3.97
C ILE A 71 3.76 -0.19 2.44
N GLY A 72 4.81 -0.77 1.83
CA GLY A 72 4.90 -0.92 0.38
C GLY A 72 4.85 0.44 -0.31
N CYS A 73 5.83 1.30 -0.01
CA CYS A 73 5.81 2.73 -0.33
C CYS A 73 5.85 3.05 -1.84
N GLY A 74 6.08 2.06 -2.70
CA GLY A 74 6.19 2.29 -4.14
C GLY A 74 7.24 3.36 -4.44
N LEU A 75 6.91 4.31 -5.30
CA LEU A 75 7.84 5.36 -5.71
C LEU A 75 7.98 6.52 -4.70
N GLY A 76 7.41 6.40 -3.49
CA GLY A 76 7.67 7.25 -2.33
C GLY A 76 6.78 8.49 -2.21
N ASP A 77 5.86 8.75 -3.14
CA ASP A 77 5.09 10.00 -3.17
C ASP A 77 4.24 10.21 -1.90
N ASP A 78 3.61 9.15 -1.36
CA ASP A 78 2.84 9.20 -0.11
C ASP A 78 3.75 9.47 1.10
N ALA A 79 4.92 8.82 1.15
CA ALA A 79 5.88 8.97 2.24
C ALA A 79 6.48 10.39 2.27
N GLU A 80 6.85 10.94 1.12
CA GLU A 80 7.36 12.30 1.00
C GLU A 80 6.32 13.35 1.40
N TRP A 81 5.07 13.13 0.98
CA TRP A 81 3.99 14.03 1.37
C TRP A 81 3.76 14.01 2.89
N LEU A 82 3.77 12.85 3.54
CA LEU A 82 3.64 12.73 4.99
C LEU A 82 4.82 13.40 5.72
N ALA A 83 6.05 13.26 5.21
CA ALA A 83 7.21 13.95 5.77
C ALA A 83 7.08 15.47 5.64
N ALA A 84 6.60 15.97 4.50
CA ALA A 84 6.31 17.39 4.30
C ALA A 84 5.16 17.90 5.20
N ALA A 85 4.21 17.02 5.57
CA ALA A 85 3.15 17.32 6.53
C ALA A 85 3.62 17.28 7.99
N GLY A 86 4.89 16.91 8.27
CA GLY A 86 5.51 16.99 9.59
C GLY A 86 5.63 15.67 10.36
N PHE A 87 5.36 14.52 9.72
CA PHE A 87 5.60 13.20 10.33
C PHE A 87 7.08 12.79 10.27
N ASP A 88 7.56 12.04 11.29
CA ASP A 88 8.81 11.26 11.20
C ASP A 88 8.50 9.96 10.46
N VAL A 89 8.81 9.92 9.15
CA VAL A 89 8.35 8.85 8.26
C VAL A 89 9.40 7.77 8.11
N VAL A 90 8.96 6.54 8.30
CA VAL A 90 9.61 5.31 7.83
C VAL A 90 8.78 4.77 6.68
N ALA A 91 9.43 4.39 5.59
CA ALA A 91 8.76 3.83 4.42
C ALA A 91 9.55 2.65 3.90
N PHE A 92 8.89 1.55 3.60
CA PHE A 92 9.56 0.38 3.08
C PHE A 92 8.84 -0.22 1.88
N ASP A 93 9.60 -0.94 1.08
CA ASP A 93 9.09 -1.80 0.02
C ASP A 93 9.90 -3.09 0.00
N LEU A 94 9.32 -4.17 -0.52
CA LEU A 94 10.00 -5.44 -0.70
C LEU A 94 11.07 -5.37 -1.80
N SER A 95 10.91 -4.44 -2.76
CA SER A 95 11.78 -4.26 -3.90
C SER A 95 12.97 -3.34 -3.59
N GLU A 96 14.18 -3.88 -3.66
CA GLU A 96 15.42 -3.10 -3.57
C GLU A 96 15.52 -2.05 -4.69
N THR A 97 15.07 -2.41 -5.89
CA THR A 97 15.05 -1.49 -7.04
C THR A 97 14.09 -0.31 -6.80
N CYS A 98 12.95 -0.58 -6.18
CA CYS A 98 11.97 0.44 -5.79
C CYS A 98 12.57 1.43 -4.78
N ILE A 99 13.18 0.94 -3.72
CA ILE A 99 13.80 1.77 -2.67
C ILE A 99 14.93 2.63 -3.26
N ARG A 100 15.83 2.04 -4.05
CA ARG A 100 16.86 2.83 -4.75
C ARG A 100 16.26 3.90 -5.65
N TRP A 101 15.14 3.63 -6.29
CA TRP A 101 14.44 4.62 -7.11
C TRP A 101 13.88 5.76 -6.25
N CYS A 102 13.32 5.50 -5.06
CA CYS A 102 12.92 6.54 -4.12
C CYS A 102 14.11 7.43 -3.72
N GLU A 103 15.25 6.83 -3.35
CA GLU A 103 16.47 7.57 -2.97
C GLU A 103 17.02 8.44 -4.11
N GLU A 104 16.94 7.96 -5.36
CA GLU A 104 17.31 8.73 -6.55
C GLU A 104 16.35 9.89 -6.84
N ARG A 105 15.03 9.68 -6.63
CA ARG A 105 14.00 10.72 -6.81
C ARG A 105 14.09 11.79 -5.73
N PHE A 106 14.42 11.42 -4.51
CA PHE A 106 14.37 12.26 -3.34
C PHE A 106 15.71 12.28 -2.57
N PRO A 107 16.82 12.76 -3.18
CA PRO A 107 18.15 12.64 -2.61
C PRO A 107 18.39 13.46 -1.33
N SER A 108 17.45 14.35 -0.98
CA SER A 108 17.49 15.16 0.25
C SER A 108 16.31 14.86 1.17
N SER A 109 15.68 13.70 1.00
CA SER A 109 14.51 13.30 1.78
C SER A 109 14.83 13.14 3.27
N ALA A 110 13.84 13.48 4.10
CA ALA A 110 13.83 13.15 5.53
C ALA A 110 13.23 11.76 5.81
N VAL A 111 12.61 11.13 4.81
CA VAL A 111 12.02 9.78 4.91
C VAL A 111 13.12 8.73 5.08
N LYS A 112 12.91 7.82 6.01
CA LYS A 112 13.79 6.66 6.23
C LYS A 112 13.30 5.51 5.36
N TYR A 113 13.84 5.40 4.15
CA TYR A 113 13.56 4.30 3.24
C TYR A 113 14.33 3.04 3.64
N SER A 114 13.68 1.87 3.52
CA SER A 114 14.34 0.57 3.73
C SER A 114 13.74 -0.52 2.86
N VAL A 115 14.52 -1.55 2.59
CA VAL A 115 14.03 -2.80 1.99
C VAL A 115 13.65 -3.72 3.13
N ASP A 116 12.35 -3.97 3.29
CA ASP A 116 11.82 -4.81 4.37
C ASP A 116 10.61 -5.61 3.88
N ASP A 117 10.30 -6.69 4.59
CA ASP A 117 9.17 -7.56 4.32
C ASP A 117 8.11 -7.43 5.43
N LEU A 118 6.87 -7.15 5.05
CA LEU A 118 5.74 -7.08 5.99
C LEU A 118 5.56 -8.40 6.79
N LEU A 119 6.00 -9.52 6.23
CA LEU A 119 5.94 -10.83 6.90
C LEU A 119 7.00 -10.98 8.00
N GLU A 120 8.13 -10.27 7.89
CA GLU A 120 9.31 -10.36 8.79
C GLU A 120 9.76 -8.98 9.29
N MET A 121 8.82 -8.21 9.86
CA MET A 121 9.06 -6.83 10.31
C MET A 121 10.15 -6.74 11.39
N PRO A 122 11.00 -5.70 11.36
CA PRO A 122 11.98 -5.45 12.40
C PRO A 122 11.34 -5.36 13.79
N PRO A 123 11.88 -6.05 14.81
CA PRO A 123 11.32 -5.99 16.18
C PRO A 123 11.23 -4.57 16.75
N ALA A 124 12.11 -3.66 16.33
CA ALA A 124 12.10 -2.25 16.72
C ALA A 124 10.89 -1.46 16.23
N TRP A 125 10.09 -2.04 15.31
CA TRP A 125 8.89 -1.40 14.79
C TRP A 125 7.62 -1.76 15.58
N MET A 126 7.71 -2.71 16.51
CA MET A 126 6.60 -3.07 17.38
C MET A 126 6.26 -1.90 18.32
N ASN A 127 4.97 -1.50 18.34
CA ASN A 127 4.46 -0.36 19.13
C ASN A 127 5.25 0.94 18.89
N ALA A 128 5.54 1.26 17.63
CA ALA A 128 6.45 2.34 17.29
C ALA A 128 5.83 3.47 16.43
N PHE A 129 4.61 3.30 15.93
CA PHE A 129 4.02 4.23 14.97
C PHE A 129 2.68 4.79 15.44
N ASP A 130 2.54 6.12 15.34
CA ASP A 130 1.30 6.84 15.60
C ASP A 130 0.33 6.72 14.42
N LEU A 131 0.87 6.56 13.20
CA LEU A 131 0.13 6.34 11.97
C LEU A 131 0.78 5.21 11.17
N VAL A 132 -0.02 4.22 10.76
CA VAL A 132 0.37 3.20 9.78
C VAL A 132 -0.52 3.37 8.55
N VAL A 133 0.09 3.50 7.38
CA VAL A 133 -0.60 3.69 6.10
C VAL A 133 -0.40 2.45 5.24
N GLU A 134 -1.50 1.85 4.84
CA GLU A 134 -1.59 0.73 3.90
C GLU A 134 -2.42 1.18 2.68
N ILE A 135 -1.81 1.24 1.51
CA ILE A 135 -2.48 1.65 0.27
C ILE A 135 -2.26 0.59 -0.79
N HIS A 136 -3.31 -0.18 -1.07
CA HIS A 136 -3.33 -1.23 -2.10
C HIS A 136 -2.41 -2.44 -1.90
N ILE A 137 -1.70 -2.56 -0.78
CA ILE A 137 -0.71 -3.63 -0.56
C ILE A 137 -1.37 -4.97 -0.24
N LEU A 138 -2.33 -5.00 0.69
CA LEU A 138 -3.03 -6.24 1.06
C LEU A 138 -3.75 -6.86 -0.14
N GLN A 139 -4.28 -6.06 -1.04
CA GLN A 139 -4.96 -6.53 -2.23
C GLN A 139 -4.02 -6.94 -3.39
N ALA A 140 -2.72 -6.71 -3.25
CA ALA A 140 -1.70 -7.11 -4.21
C ALA A 140 -1.03 -8.45 -3.87
N MET A 141 -1.38 -9.04 -2.73
CA MET A 141 -0.87 -10.32 -2.25
C MET A 141 -1.88 -11.45 -2.46
N PRO A 142 -1.45 -12.69 -2.79
CA PRO A 142 -2.28 -13.88 -2.73
C PRO A 142 -2.92 -14.08 -1.34
N GLU A 143 -4.07 -14.74 -1.29
CA GLU A 143 -4.89 -14.82 -0.07
C GLU A 143 -4.14 -15.40 1.12
N GLU A 144 -3.37 -16.48 0.93
CA GLU A 144 -2.63 -17.14 2.00
C GLU A 144 -1.55 -16.22 2.61
N ILE A 145 -0.89 -15.43 1.78
CA ILE A 145 0.14 -14.46 2.23
C ILE A 145 -0.54 -13.26 2.89
N ARG A 146 -1.59 -12.73 2.27
CA ARG A 146 -2.36 -11.61 2.76
C ARG A 146 -2.91 -11.86 4.17
N ASP A 147 -3.37 -13.07 4.44
CA ASP A 147 -3.91 -13.47 5.75
C ASP A 147 -2.83 -13.46 6.86
N VAL A 148 -1.58 -13.73 6.51
CA VAL A 148 -0.44 -13.57 7.42
C VAL A 148 -0.03 -12.10 7.54
N ALA A 149 0.08 -11.40 6.42
CA ALA A 149 0.52 -10.01 6.34
C ALA A 149 -0.39 -9.06 7.14
N VAL A 150 -1.70 -9.18 6.99
CA VAL A 150 -2.67 -8.33 7.68
C VAL A 150 -2.55 -8.41 9.20
N ALA A 151 -2.22 -9.57 9.74
CA ALA A 151 -2.03 -9.78 11.18
C ALA A 151 -0.76 -9.11 11.73
N ARG A 152 0.18 -8.74 10.85
CA ARG A 152 1.41 -8.04 11.23
C ARG A 152 1.22 -6.54 11.43
N ILE A 153 0.13 -5.96 10.91
CA ILE A 153 -0.08 -4.51 10.92
C ILE A 153 -0.48 -3.96 12.30
N PRO A 154 -1.48 -4.48 13.01
CA PRO A 154 -1.90 -3.92 14.29
C PRO A 154 -0.80 -3.81 15.36
N PRO A 155 0.15 -4.77 15.49
CA PRO A 155 1.23 -4.67 16.47
C PRO A 155 2.22 -3.52 16.24
N LEU A 156 2.24 -2.89 15.05
CA LEU A 156 3.12 -1.77 14.71
C LEU A 156 2.67 -0.46 15.37
N LEU A 157 1.35 -0.33 15.64
CA LEU A 157 0.76 0.87 16.21
C LEU A 157 1.11 1.03 17.70
N VAL A 158 1.35 2.25 18.13
CA VAL A 158 1.34 2.62 19.54
C VAL A 158 -0.09 2.56 20.10
N GLU A 159 -0.25 2.61 21.42
CA GLU A 159 -1.55 2.85 22.06
C GLU A 159 -2.13 4.18 21.57
N GLY A 160 -3.36 4.18 21.08
CA GLY A 160 -3.98 5.36 20.45
C GLY A 160 -3.55 5.65 19.01
N GLY A 161 -2.65 4.86 18.43
CA GLY A 161 -2.19 4.99 17.05
C GLY A 161 -3.28 4.61 16.03
N HIS A 162 -3.18 5.16 14.83
CA HIS A 162 -4.16 5.01 13.77
C HIS A 162 -3.63 4.16 12.62
N LEU A 163 -4.48 3.26 12.12
CA LEU A 163 -4.29 2.55 10.86
C LEU A 163 -5.18 3.19 9.80
N LEU A 164 -4.59 3.61 8.69
CA LEU A 164 -5.29 4.08 7.50
C LEU A 164 -5.10 3.07 6.37
N CYS A 165 -6.19 2.44 5.92
CA CYS A 165 -6.20 1.54 4.79
C CYS A 165 -7.00 2.11 3.63
N ILE A 166 -6.42 2.09 2.43
CA ILE A 166 -7.07 2.57 1.20
C ILE A 166 -6.93 1.50 0.13
N GLY A 167 -8.04 1.13 -0.50
CA GLY A 167 -7.99 0.08 -1.51
C GLY A 167 -9.23 -0.03 -2.38
N ARG A 168 -9.27 -1.08 -3.21
CA ARG A 168 -10.44 -1.45 -3.99
C ARG A 168 -11.38 -2.29 -3.13
N LEU A 169 -12.65 -1.91 -3.14
CA LEU A 169 -13.69 -2.62 -2.43
C LEU A 169 -14.33 -3.65 -3.37
N LEU A 170 -14.45 -4.87 -2.88
CA LEU A 170 -15.31 -5.86 -3.50
C LEU A 170 -16.75 -5.53 -3.09
N GLY A 171 -17.51 -4.94 -4.01
CA GLY A 171 -18.95 -4.75 -3.88
C GLY A 171 -19.70 -6.05 -4.17
N ASP A 172 -20.94 -5.93 -4.64
CA ASP A 172 -21.79 -7.06 -5.02
C ASP A 172 -21.33 -7.79 -6.31
N ARG A 173 -20.20 -7.39 -6.87
CA ARG A 173 -19.66 -7.96 -8.12
C ARG A 173 -18.78 -9.17 -7.81
N ILE A 174 -18.88 -10.18 -8.66
CA ILE A 174 -17.91 -11.27 -8.66
C ILE A 174 -16.63 -10.75 -9.31
N PRO A 175 -15.45 -10.86 -8.67
CA PRO A 175 -14.19 -10.50 -9.30
C PRO A 175 -14.01 -11.34 -10.57
N THR A 176 -13.80 -10.69 -11.69
CA THR A 176 -13.51 -11.35 -12.97
C THR A 176 -12.03 -11.38 -13.30
N GLU A 177 -11.21 -10.70 -12.49
CA GLU A 177 -9.79 -10.53 -12.76
C GLU A 177 -8.97 -11.64 -12.11
N PRO A 178 -8.18 -12.39 -12.89
CA PRO A 178 -7.36 -13.49 -12.37
C PRO A 178 -6.08 -13.03 -11.66
N SER A 179 -5.78 -11.72 -11.68
CA SER A 179 -4.53 -11.15 -11.18
C SER A 179 -4.75 -10.00 -10.20
N PRO A 180 -3.72 -9.63 -9.41
CA PRO A 180 -3.79 -8.46 -8.55
C PRO A 180 -4.09 -7.16 -9.35
N PRO A 181 -4.75 -6.18 -8.71
CA PRO A 181 -5.17 -6.19 -7.32
C PRO A 181 -6.52 -6.90 -7.11
N TRP A 182 -6.59 -7.78 -6.08
CA TRP A 182 -7.82 -8.45 -5.70
C TRP A 182 -8.63 -7.60 -4.73
N PRO A 183 -9.82 -7.08 -5.11
CA PRO A 183 -10.62 -6.24 -4.24
C PRO A 183 -10.99 -6.95 -2.93
N LEU A 184 -11.00 -6.19 -1.82
CA LEU A 184 -11.29 -6.72 -0.49
C LEU A 184 -12.74 -6.41 -0.08
N THR A 185 -13.35 -7.29 0.72
CA THR A 185 -14.67 -7.00 1.30
C THR A 185 -14.52 -6.19 2.60
N ARG A 186 -15.52 -5.36 2.88
CA ARG A 186 -15.63 -4.68 4.16
C ARG A 186 -15.60 -5.66 5.33
N THR A 187 -16.37 -6.75 5.23
CA THR A 187 -16.45 -7.79 6.27
C THR A 187 -15.08 -8.43 6.54
N TRP A 188 -14.28 -8.67 5.50
CA TRP A 188 -12.93 -9.21 5.68
C TRP A 188 -12.03 -8.22 6.44
N LEU A 189 -12.02 -6.94 6.04
CA LEU A 189 -11.24 -5.89 6.69
C LEU A 189 -11.62 -5.71 8.15
N GLU A 190 -12.91 -5.55 8.45
CA GLU A 190 -13.42 -5.40 9.82
C GLU A 190 -13.13 -6.65 10.68
N GLY A 191 -13.20 -7.84 10.10
CA GLY A 191 -12.85 -9.08 10.79
C GLY A 191 -11.37 -9.18 11.11
N ARG A 192 -10.49 -8.79 10.18
CA ARG A 192 -9.02 -8.83 10.38
C ARG A 192 -8.52 -7.78 11.36
N PHE A 193 -9.17 -6.62 11.42
CA PHE A 193 -8.84 -5.55 12.35
C PHE A 193 -9.78 -5.48 13.56
N SER A 194 -10.46 -6.57 13.90
CA SER A 194 -11.42 -6.63 15.00
C SER A 194 -10.82 -6.41 16.40
N ASN A 195 -9.49 -6.45 16.53
CA ASN A 195 -8.75 -6.09 17.73
C ASN A 195 -8.41 -4.60 17.84
N LEU A 196 -8.82 -3.81 16.87
CA LEU A 196 -8.71 -2.35 16.83
C LEU A 196 -10.13 -1.74 16.87
N ASP A 197 -10.23 -0.52 17.38
CA ASP A 197 -11.48 0.23 17.33
C ASP A 197 -11.73 0.78 15.93
N SER A 198 -12.83 0.40 15.28
CA SER A 198 -13.21 0.96 13.98
C SER A 198 -13.64 2.42 14.15
N VAL A 199 -12.94 3.33 13.50
CA VAL A 199 -13.20 4.79 13.59
C VAL A 199 -14.07 5.25 12.45
N LEU A 200 -13.71 4.90 11.21
CA LEU A 200 -14.40 5.36 10.01
C LEU A 200 -14.23 4.34 8.88
N PHE A 201 -15.28 4.16 8.11
CA PHE A 201 -15.23 3.39 6.86
C PHE A 201 -16.21 3.98 5.87
N TRP A 202 -15.69 4.41 4.69
CA TRP A 202 -16.54 4.83 3.58
C TRP A 202 -16.05 4.24 2.26
N ASN A 203 -16.97 4.13 1.32
CA ASN A 203 -16.69 3.71 -0.05
C ASN A 203 -16.98 4.84 -1.03
N PHE A 204 -16.28 4.83 -2.16
CA PHE A 204 -16.40 5.84 -3.20
C PHE A 204 -15.99 5.26 -4.56
N VAL A 205 -16.35 5.99 -5.60
CA VAL A 205 -15.91 5.72 -6.98
C VAL A 205 -15.27 7.00 -7.50
N ARG A 206 -14.14 6.89 -8.20
CA ARG A 206 -13.49 8.03 -8.85
C ARG A 206 -14.03 8.22 -10.27
N ASP A 207 -14.10 9.46 -10.71
CA ASP A 207 -14.59 9.82 -12.05
C ASP A 207 -13.68 9.29 -13.17
N ASP A 208 -12.37 9.23 -12.92
CA ASP A 208 -11.35 8.73 -13.85
C ASP A 208 -11.38 7.20 -14.02
N THR A 209 -11.99 6.50 -13.09
CA THR A 209 -12.11 5.03 -13.08
C THR A 209 -13.51 4.60 -12.68
N PRO A 210 -14.53 4.93 -13.50
CA PRO A 210 -15.91 4.56 -13.20
C PRO A 210 -16.08 3.04 -13.10
N GLY A 211 -16.86 2.61 -12.13
CA GLY A 211 -17.14 1.21 -11.92
C GLY A 211 -16.11 0.45 -11.08
N ILE A 212 -15.09 1.11 -10.54
CA ILE A 212 -14.20 0.56 -9.52
C ILE A 212 -14.59 1.15 -8.16
N ASP A 213 -15.23 0.32 -7.32
CA ASP A 213 -15.51 0.69 -5.95
C ASP A 213 -14.20 0.70 -5.15
N ARG A 214 -14.04 1.72 -4.30
CA ARG A 214 -12.89 1.91 -3.42
C ARG A 214 -13.36 2.12 -2.00
N TYR A 215 -12.45 1.93 -1.05
CA TYR A 215 -12.70 2.22 0.36
C TYR A 215 -11.57 3.04 0.97
N VAL A 216 -11.93 3.77 2.00
CA VAL A 216 -11.03 4.24 3.04
C VAL A 216 -11.53 3.68 4.35
N GLY A 217 -10.69 2.97 5.06
CA GLY A 217 -10.96 2.41 6.37
C GLY A 217 -9.95 2.92 7.38
N THR A 218 -10.41 3.31 8.55
CA THR A 218 -9.55 3.77 9.65
C THR A 218 -9.89 3.04 10.93
N TRP A 219 -8.86 2.57 11.59
CA TRP A 219 -8.94 1.90 12.90
C TRP A 219 -7.97 2.56 13.86
N LYS A 220 -8.24 2.39 15.15
CA LYS A 220 -7.42 2.91 16.24
C LYS A 220 -7.08 1.79 17.22
N ARG A 221 -5.85 1.77 17.68
CA ARG A 221 -5.39 0.83 18.71
C ARG A 221 -5.69 1.31 20.12
#